data_64c3bcfe914ed22f66789f06543dd64c
#
_entry.id   64c3bcfe914ed22f66789f06543dd64c
#
_cell.length_a   1.000
_cell.length_b   1.000
_cell.length_c   1.000
_cell.angle_alpha   90.00
_cell.angle_beta   90.00
_cell.angle_gamma   90.00
#
_symmetry.space_group_name_H-M   'P 1'
#
loop_
_entity.id
_entity.type
_entity.pdbx_description
1 polymer ?
#
loop_
_entity_poly.entity_id
_entity_poly.type
_entity_poly.pdbx_seq_one_letter_code
_entity_poly.pdbx_strand_id
1 'polypeptide(L)'
;MFTLYSIPMTTNVALAKCSEYDFEKVYAALKELTCLAPPPDPRGKTVLIKPNILYPRKPEDCVCTNPVVVGALVKIFVELGAKKVLAGESPAVANSTSAARASGVLEQVEKNGGEWVDFHDKVQVECPEGKRARSFDFAAAFSQADILVSAAKLKSHQLMKYTGAMKNLFGLMIGLEKAQCHYRFSTQREFGEFLTDLNLAAKAQYAVMDAIVGMDGPGGPGSGDPIELGFMAASDNILALDWVCSSLVGYKPQAVENLRDALERKVWLDSADQIKILGASFDECANKNFRIVKDGSADFSAMLPGWLDGLAKFVFTRTPHFHQSKCVKCGRCAQICPAHIVEMSGKDGKAVLTDWKKCLHCFCCHEICPQKAIRLRRFIH
;
A
#
# COMPACT_ATOMS: atom_id res chain seq x y z
N MET A 1 -12.54 21.64 21.07
CA MET A 1 -12.65 20.59 22.10
C MET A 1 -12.07 19.33 21.46
N PHE A 2 -10.81 18.99 21.77
CA PHE A 2 -10.11 17.87 21.18
C PHE A 2 -10.75 16.57 21.69
N THR A 3 -11.42 15.84 20.82
CA THR A 3 -11.79 14.46 21.11
C THR A 3 -10.48 13.66 21.10
N LEU A 4 -9.83 13.56 22.24
CA LEU A 4 -8.80 12.57 22.48
C LEU A 4 -9.43 11.22 22.19
N TYR A 5 -9.01 10.56 21.08
CA TYR A 5 -9.28 9.15 20.93
C TYR A 5 -8.71 8.47 22.17
N SER A 6 -9.57 7.86 22.97
CA SER A 6 -9.11 7.02 24.06
C SER A 6 -8.40 5.82 23.40
N ILE A 7 -7.07 5.83 23.41
CA ILE A 7 -6.27 4.71 22.92
C ILE A 7 -6.60 3.53 23.84
N PRO A 8 -7.10 2.42 23.31
CA PRO A 8 -7.45 1.26 24.12
C PRO A 8 -6.20 0.70 24.79
N MET A 9 -6.34 0.15 26.02
CA MET A 9 -5.22 -0.48 26.74
C MET A 9 -4.61 -1.65 25.97
N THR A 10 -5.39 -2.32 25.12
CA THR A 10 -4.96 -3.41 24.25
C THR A 10 -5.62 -3.28 22.89
N THR A 11 -4.90 -3.66 21.84
CA THR A 11 -5.36 -3.69 20.46
C THR A 11 -5.15 -5.09 19.89
N ASN A 12 -6.18 -5.65 19.30
CA ASN A 12 -6.13 -7.00 18.75
C ASN A 12 -5.70 -7.00 17.28
N VAL A 13 -4.77 -7.88 16.94
CA VAL A 13 -4.45 -8.26 15.55
C VAL A 13 -4.73 -9.74 15.43
N ALA A 14 -5.73 -10.10 14.62
CA ALA A 14 -6.06 -11.49 14.35
C ALA A 14 -5.21 -12.02 13.19
N LEU A 15 -4.69 -13.22 13.32
CA LEU A 15 -3.96 -13.98 12.29
C LEU A 15 -4.69 -15.28 11.99
N ALA A 16 -4.83 -15.64 10.71
CA ALA A 16 -5.37 -16.91 10.26
C ALA A 16 -4.50 -17.53 9.16
N LYS A 17 -4.27 -18.82 9.22
CA LYS A 17 -3.56 -19.56 8.16
C LYS A 17 -4.47 -19.70 6.96
N CYS A 18 -3.96 -19.36 5.77
CA CYS A 18 -4.62 -19.57 4.50
C CYS A 18 -3.56 -19.70 3.41
N SER A 19 -3.43 -20.86 2.79
CA SER A 19 -2.33 -21.17 1.86
C SER A 19 -2.68 -20.98 0.40
N GLU A 20 -3.94 -20.77 0.05
CA GLU A 20 -4.39 -20.67 -1.34
C GLU A 20 -5.62 -19.78 -1.49
N TYR A 21 -5.85 -19.28 -2.72
CA TYR A 21 -6.99 -18.43 -3.05
C TYR A 21 -8.23 -19.26 -3.48
N ASP A 22 -8.57 -20.27 -2.67
CA ASP A 22 -9.88 -20.92 -2.74
C ASP A 22 -10.92 -20.07 -2.00
N PHE A 23 -12.10 -19.86 -2.60
CA PHE A 23 -13.10 -18.93 -2.04
C PHE A 23 -13.58 -19.36 -0.65
N GLU A 24 -13.89 -20.64 -0.46
CA GLU A 24 -14.41 -21.13 0.81
C GLU A 24 -13.33 -21.09 1.92
N LYS A 25 -12.07 -21.37 1.59
CA LYS A 25 -10.96 -21.27 2.53
C LYS A 25 -10.67 -19.82 2.93
N VAL A 26 -10.65 -18.90 1.96
CA VAL A 26 -10.46 -17.47 2.22
C VAL A 26 -11.64 -16.91 3.03
N TYR A 27 -12.85 -17.28 2.69
CA TYR A 27 -14.05 -16.86 3.42
C TYR A 27 -14.05 -17.39 4.86
N ALA A 28 -13.69 -18.65 5.08
CA ALA A 28 -13.57 -19.22 6.42
C ALA A 28 -12.49 -18.51 7.26
N ALA A 29 -11.31 -18.24 6.68
CA ALA A 29 -10.24 -17.48 7.34
C ALA A 29 -10.70 -16.05 7.69
N LEU A 30 -11.39 -15.36 6.80
CA LEU A 30 -11.94 -14.03 7.08
C LEU A 30 -13.00 -14.04 8.17
N LYS A 31 -13.87 -15.07 8.23
CA LYS A 31 -14.83 -15.26 9.33
C LYS A 31 -14.12 -15.43 10.68
N GLU A 32 -13.07 -16.24 10.72
CA GLU A 32 -12.25 -16.40 11.91
C GLU A 32 -11.64 -15.05 12.34
N LEU A 33 -11.03 -14.32 11.40
CA LEU A 33 -10.42 -13.02 11.67
C LEU A 33 -11.44 -12.00 12.20
N THR A 34 -12.65 -11.95 11.62
CA THR A 34 -13.72 -11.03 12.05
C THR A 34 -14.34 -11.41 13.39
N CYS A 35 -14.26 -12.68 13.79
CA CYS A 35 -14.64 -13.09 15.15
C CYS A 35 -13.59 -12.69 16.19
N LEU A 36 -12.31 -12.81 15.88
CA LEU A 36 -11.19 -12.54 16.79
C LEU A 36 -10.89 -11.03 16.93
N ALA A 37 -10.96 -10.30 15.83
CA ALA A 37 -10.82 -8.85 15.76
C ALA A 37 -12.01 -8.28 14.95
N PRO A 38 -13.17 -8.06 15.60
CA PRO A 38 -14.40 -7.69 14.90
C PRO A 38 -14.31 -6.30 14.27
N PRO A 39 -14.86 -6.12 13.05
CA PRO A 39 -15.06 -4.79 12.48
C PRO A 39 -16.13 -4.03 13.27
N PRO A 40 -16.23 -2.70 13.12
CA PRO A 40 -17.38 -1.95 13.61
C PRO A 40 -18.68 -2.51 13.06
N ASP A 41 -19.77 -2.41 13.86
CA ASP A 41 -21.10 -2.88 13.45
C ASP A 41 -21.55 -2.22 12.13
N PRO A 42 -21.69 -2.99 11.02
CA PRO A 42 -22.06 -2.43 9.73
C PRO A 42 -23.58 -2.37 9.48
N ARG A 43 -24.41 -2.82 10.41
CA ARG A 43 -25.87 -2.89 10.21
C ARG A 43 -26.47 -1.53 9.88
N GLY A 44 -27.15 -1.48 8.75
CA GLY A 44 -27.75 -0.25 8.23
C GLY A 44 -26.78 0.79 7.68
N LYS A 45 -25.46 0.50 7.64
CA LYS A 45 -24.41 1.43 7.20
C LYS A 45 -23.92 1.09 5.79
N THR A 46 -23.32 2.09 5.15
CA THR A 46 -22.56 1.92 3.91
C THR A 46 -21.10 1.63 4.26
N VAL A 47 -20.60 0.51 3.75
CA VAL A 47 -19.19 0.10 3.89
C VAL A 47 -18.45 0.36 2.59
N LEU A 48 -17.32 1.04 2.62
CA LEU A 48 -16.42 1.19 1.49
C LEU A 48 -15.16 0.33 1.71
N ILE A 49 -15.03 -0.71 0.91
CA ILE A 49 -13.83 -1.54 0.86
C ILE A 49 -12.86 -0.93 -0.17
N LYS A 50 -11.67 -0.59 0.28
CA LYS A 50 -10.61 -0.10 -0.59
C LYS A 50 -9.57 -1.20 -0.82
N PRO A 51 -9.64 -1.96 -1.94
CA PRO A 51 -8.61 -2.92 -2.31
C PRO A 51 -7.33 -2.20 -2.72
N ASN A 52 -6.25 -2.92 -2.93
CA ASN A 52 -5.05 -2.42 -3.58
C ASN A 52 -5.07 -2.81 -5.06
N ILE A 53 -5.24 -1.84 -5.96
CA ILE A 53 -5.12 -2.04 -7.41
C ILE A 53 -4.16 -0.98 -7.95
N LEU A 54 -2.90 -1.36 -8.15
CA LEU A 54 -1.86 -0.41 -8.57
C LEU A 54 -2.02 -0.02 -10.06
N TYR A 55 -2.32 -1.01 -10.90
CA TYR A 55 -2.63 -0.88 -12.34
C TYR A 55 -3.21 -2.20 -12.85
N PRO A 56 -3.77 -2.26 -14.09
CA PRO A 56 -4.36 -3.48 -14.64
C PRO A 56 -3.35 -4.63 -14.64
N ARG A 57 -3.62 -5.67 -13.85
CA ARG A 57 -2.81 -6.88 -13.70
C ARG A 57 -3.68 -8.08 -13.38
N LYS A 58 -3.23 -9.24 -13.83
CA LYS A 58 -3.85 -10.51 -13.47
C LYS A 58 -3.58 -10.86 -12.00
N PRO A 59 -4.45 -11.62 -11.34
CA PRO A 59 -4.26 -12.03 -9.94
C PRO A 59 -2.91 -12.73 -9.68
N GLU A 60 -2.43 -13.52 -10.63
CA GLU A 60 -1.18 -14.30 -10.55
C GLU A 60 0.08 -13.41 -10.47
N ASP A 61 -0.02 -12.17 -10.94
CA ASP A 61 1.09 -11.19 -10.83
C ASP A 61 1.31 -10.70 -9.39
N CYS A 62 0.38 -10.97 -8.47
CA CYS A 62 0.40 -10.58 -7.04
C CYS A 62 0.61 -9.07 -6.80
N VAL A 63 0.27 -8.25 -7.79
CA VAL A 63 0.37 -6.78 -7.70
C VAL A 63 -0.83 -6.17 -6.98
N CYS A 64 -2.01 -6.76 -7.15
CA CYS A 64 -3.27 -6.31 -6.57
C CYS A 64 -3.68 -7.19 -5.38
N THR A 65 -4.58 -6.70 -4.52
CA THR A 65 -5.31 -7.57 -3.59
C THR A 65 -6.03 -8.64 -4.41
N ASN A 66 -5.93 -9.89 -4.00
CA ASN A 66 -6.54 -10.98 -4.76
C ASN A 66 -8.07 -10.81 -4.82
N PRO A 67 -8.69 -10.99 -5.99
CA PRO A 67 -10.13 -10.80 -6.15
C PRO A 67 -10.96 -11.70 -5.22
N VAL A 68 -10.50 -12.91 -4.92
CA VAL A 68 -11.16 -13.83 -3.98
C VAL A 68 -11.24 -13.22 -2.58
N VAL A 69 -10.17 -12.57 -2.12
CA VAL A 69 -10.15 -11.89 -0.81
C VAL A 69 -11.15 -10.74 -0.77
N VAL A 70 -11.19 -9.93 -1.84
CA VAL A 70 -12.13 -8.80 -1.92
C VAL A 70 -13.58 -9.29 -1.96
N GLY A 71 -13.89 -10.30 -2.79
CA GLY A 71 -15.24 -10.89 -2.88
C GLY A 71 -15.70 -11.51 -1.57
N ALA A 72 -14.84 -12.27 -0.90
CA ALA A 72 -15.16 -12.87 0.39
C ALA A 72 -15.39 -11.81 1.48
N LEU A 73 -14.61 -10.71 1.45
CA LEU A 73 -14.81 -9.59 2.38
C LEU A 73 -16.14 -8.86 2.11
N VAL A 74 -16.51 -8.65 0.84
CA VAL A 74 -17.83 -8.12 0.45
C VAL A 74 -18.93 -8.99 1.04
N LYS A 75 -18.86 -10.31 0.81
CA LYS A 75 -19.86 -11.28 1.33
C LYS A 75 -20.01 -11.18 2.85
N ILE A 76 -18.90 -11.09 3.59
CA ILE A 76 -18.94 -10.94 5.04
C ILE A 76 -19.68 -9.67 5.47
N PHE A 77 -19.41 -8.53 4.89
CA PHE A 77 -20.09 -7.29 5.26
C PHE A 77 -21.57 -7.30 4.87
N VAL A 78 -21.96 -7.94 3.75
CA VAL A 78 -23.37 -8.16 3.38
C VAL A 78 -24.05 -9.04 4.43
N GLU A 79 -23.44 -10.15 4.84
CA GLU A 79 -23.98 -11.07 5.86
C GLU A 79 -24.06 -10.43 7.26
N LEU A 80 -23.14 -9.53 7.59
CA LEU A 80 -23.19 -8.73 8.82
C LEU A 80 -24.28 -7.64 8.79
N GLY A 81 -25.01 -7.49 7.69
CA GLY A 81 -26.16 -6.60 7.57
C GLY A 81 -25.82 -5.18 7.14
N ALA A 82 -24.71 -4.97 6.44
CA ALA A 82 -24.44 -3.68 5.81
C ALA A 82 -25.59 -3.29 4.87
N LYS A 83 -26.01 -2.01 4.90
CA LYS A 83 -27.01 -1.48 3.98
C LYS A 83 -26.51 -1.51 2.53
N LYS A 84 -25.23 -1.21 2.35
CA LYS A 84 -24.55 -1.18 1.05
C LYS A 84 -23.07 -1.50 1.25
N VAL A 85 -22.51 -2.30 0.36
CA VAL A 85 -21.07 -2.56 0.33
C VAL A 85 -20.51 -2.05 -1.00
N LEU A 86 -19.69 -1.01 -0.92
CA LEU A 86 -18.99 -0.40 -2.04
C LEU A 86 -17.56 -0.91 -2.09
N ALA A 87 -16.99 -1.05 -3.27
CA ALA A 87 -15.56 -1.23 -3.46
C ALA A 87 -15.03 -0.26 -4.53
N GLY A 88 -13.89 0.34 -4.30
CA GLY A 88 -13.32 1.31 -5.24
C GLY A 88 -11.81 1.53 -5.06
N GLU A 89 -11.17 1.98 -6.13
CA GLU A 89 -9.73 2.31 -6.17
C GLU A 89 -9.46 3.31 -7.30
N SER A 90 -8.38 4.07 -7.19
CA SER A 90 -7.90 4.97 -8.23
C SER A 90 -6.46 4.62 -8.64
N PRO A 91 -6.25 3.76 -9.64
CA PRO A 91 -4.92 3.54 -10.22
C PRO A 91 -4.33 4.84 -10.79
N ALA A 92 -2.99 5.00 -10.73
CA ALA A 92 -2.36 6.27 -11.12
C ALA A 92 -2.48 6.60 -12.62
N VAL A 93 -2.40 5.59 -13.49
CA VAL A 93 -2.35 5.76 -14.97
C VAL A 93 -3.31 4.81 -15.70
N ALA A 94 -4.41 4.45 -15.08
CA ALA A 94 -5.41 3.57 -15.69
C ALA A 94 -6.82 3.98 -15.23
N ASN A 95 -7.81 3.65 -16.04
CA ASN A 95 -9.20 3.76 -15.63
C ASN A 95 -9.51 2.75 -14.52
N SER A 96 -10.22 3.18 -13.49
CA SER A 96 -10.56 2.43 -12.28
C SER A 96 -11.30 1.12 -12.61
N THR A 97 -12.43 1.19 -13.30
CA THR A 97 -13.24 0.02 -13.69
C THR A 97 -12.46 -0.95 -14.58
N SER A 98 -11.67 -0.43 -15.54
CA SER A 98 -10.83 -1.29 -16.40
C SER A 98 -9.76 -2.05 -15.61
N ALA A 99 -9.17 -1.40 -14.61
CA ALA A 99 -8.18 -2.03 -13.74
C ALA A 99 -8.82 -3.08 -12.82
N ALA A 100 -9.99 -2.78 -12.27
CA ALA A 100 -10.76 -3.72 -11.45
C ALA A 100 -11.21 -4.96 -12.25
N ARG A 101 -11.64 -4.76 -13.50
CA ARG A 101 -11.99 -5.87 -14.40
C ARG A 101 -10.77 -6.73 -14.73
N ALA A 102 -9.63 -6.12 -15.09
CA ALA A 102 -8.40 -6.83 -15.42
C ALA A 102 -7.82 -7.63 -14.24
N SER A 103 -8.05 -7.19 -13.00
CA SER A 103 -7.65 -7.88 -11.78
C SER A 103 -8.68 -8.90 -11.28
N GLY A 104 -9.85 -9.03 -11.92
CA GLY A 104 -10.96 -9.89 -11.48
C GLY A 104 -11.71 -9.36 -10.25
N VAL A 105 -11.33 -8.21 -9.69
CA VAL A 105 -11.96 -7.65 -8.48
C VAL A 105 -13.39 -7.21 -8.77
N LEU A 106 -13.65 -6.57 -9.92
CA LEU A 106 -15.00 -6.12 -10.29
C LEU A 106 -16.02 -7.28 -10.25
N GLU A 107 -15.70 -8.39 -10.92
CA GLU A 107 -16.56 -9.57 -10.97
C GLU A 107 -16.83 -10.15 -9.57
N GLN A 108 -15.80 -10.24 -8.75
CA GLN A 108 -15.95 -10.79 -7.40
C GLN A 108 -16.74 -9.86 -6.46
N VAL A 109 -16.62 -8.56 -6.60
CA VAL A 109 -17.43 -7.58 -5.86
C VAL A 109 -18.91 -7.75 -6.21
N GLU A 110 -19.26 -7.72 -7.50
CA GLU A 110 -20.65 -7.82 -7.98
C GLU A 110 -21.26 -9.18 -7.65
N LYS A 111 -20.52 -10.28 -7.85
CA LYS A 111 -20.97 -11.65 -7.56
C LYS A 111 -21.34 -11.84 -6.09
N ASN A 112 -20.70 -11.14 -5.17
CA ASN A 112 -20.90 -11.28 -3.73
C ASN A 112 -21.82 -10.19 -3.11
N GLY A 113 -22.53 -9.43 -3.95
CA GLY A 113 -23.54 -8.46 -3.50
C GLY A 113 -22.99 -7.05 -3.19
N GLY A 114 -21.78 -6.75 -3.61
CA GLY A 114 -21.20 -5.40 -3.55
C GLY A 114 -21.41 -4.62 -4.85
N GLU A 115 -21.02 -3.35 -4.83
CA GLU A 115 -21.07 -2.44 -5.97
C GLU A 115 -19.68 -1.82 -6.17
N TRP A 116 -19.19 -1.84 -7.42
CA TRP A 116 -17.96 -1.12 -7.76
C TRP A 116 -18.26 0.36 -7.97
N VAL A 117 -17.44 1.22 -7.37
CA VAL A 117 -17.53 2.68 -7.53
C VAL A 117 -16.22 3.23 -8.10
N ASP A 118 -16.33 4.04 -9.14
CA ASP A 118 -15.18 4.71 -9.74
C ASP A 118 -14.74 5.88 -8.87
N PHE A 119 -13.42 5.99 -8.68
CA PHE A 119 -12.80 7.12 -7.99
C PHE A 119 -12.40 8.18 -9.01
N HIS A 120 -13.31 9.09 -9.35
CA HIS A 120 -13.09 10.15 -10.35
C HIS A 120 -13.37 11.56 -9.83
N ASP A 121 -14.42 11.76 -9.04
CA ASP A 121 -14.71 13.05 -8.40
C ASP A 121 -14.03 13.14 -7.04
N LYS A 122 -13.84 14.37 -6.56
CA LYS A 122 -13.10 14.67 -5.34
C LYS A 122 -13.97 15.26 -4.25
N VAL A 123 -13.63 14.95 -3.02
CA VAL A 123 -14.10 15.63 -1.82
C VAL A 123 -12.89 16.04 -0.99
N GLN A 124 -12.87 17.29 -0.53
CA GLN A 124 -11.83 17.77 0.37
C GLN A 124 -12.11 17.29 1.79
N VAL A 125 -11.09 16.72 2.43
CA VAL A 125 -11.13 16.22 3.80
C VAL A 125 -10.06 16.94 4.61
N GLU A 126 -10.47 17.60 5.68
CA GLU A 126 -9.58 18.34 6.56
C GLU A 126 -8.87 17.41 7.56
N CYS A 127 -7.60 17.73 7.83
CA CYS A 127 -6.74 17.07 8.82
C CYS A 127 -5.98 18.13 9.63
N PRO A 128 -6.63 18.86 10.55
CA PRO A 128 -5.99 19.95 11.28
C PRO A 128 -4.74 19.53 12.07
N GLU A 129 -4.72 18.28 12.54
CA GLU A 129 -3.61 17.63 13.25
C GLU A 129 -2.46 17.18 12.34
N GLY A 130 -2.62 17.35 11.03
CA GLY A 130 -1.61 16.94 10.05
C GLY A 130 -0.32 17.73 10.17
N LYS A 131 0.80 17.02 10.12
CA LYS A 131 2.17 17.56 10.21
C LYS A 131 2.69 18.07 8.86
N ARG A 132 2.42 17.33 7.78
CA ARG A 132 2.86 17.61 6.41
C ARG A 132 1.73 18.11 5.52
N ALA A 133 0.53 17.60 5.72
CA ALA A 133 -0.64 17.98 4.97
C ALA A 133 -1.85 18.11 5.91
N ARG A 134 -2.57 19.23 5.80
CA ARG A 134 -3.74 19.53 6.65
C ARG A 134 -5.07 19.40 5.90
N SER A 135 -5.04 19.04 4.64
CA SER A 135 -6.21 18.72 3.84
C SER A 135 -5.82 17.75 2.73
N PHE A 136 -6.78 16.95 2.30
CA PHE A 136 -6.62 15.93 1.27
C PHE A 136 -7.81 15.95 0.32
N ASP A 137 -7.53 15.80 -0.97
CA ASP A 137 -8.55 15.55 -1.98
C ASP A 137 -8.72 14.03 -2.15
N PHE A 138 -9.74 13.48 -1.50
CA PHE A 138 -10.10 12.06 -1.64
C PHE A 138 -11.15 11.88 -2.71
N ALA A 139 -11.28 10.65 -3.22
CA ALA A 139 -12.37 10.27 -4.09
C ALA A 139 -13.72 10.54 -3.44
N ALA A 140 -14.68 11.13 -4.16
CA ALA A 140 -15.99 11.49 -3.62
C ALA A 140 -16.76 10.30 -3.04
N ALA A 141 -16.49 9.07 -3.54
CA ALA A 141 -17.05 7.83 -2.96
C ALA A 141 -16.70 7.65 -1.47
N PHE A 142 -15.60 8.25 -1.00
CA PHE A 142 -15.23 8.26 0.42
C PHE A 142 -16.33 8.89 1.30
N SER A 143 -16.95 9.97 0.85
CA SER A 143 -18.01 10.66 1.62
C SER A 143 -19.33 9.88 1.73
N GLN A 144 -19.50 8.82 0.93
CA GLN A 144 -20.68 7.95 0.97
C GLN A 144 -20.53 6.85 2.04
N ALA A 145 -19.34 6.66 2.60
CA ALA A 145 -19.05 5.57 3.51
C ALA A 145 -19.23 5.97 4.98
N ASP A 146 -19.95 5.15 5.72
CA ASP A 146 -19.97 5.19 7.18
C ASP A 146 -18.77 4.42 7.78
N ILE A 147 -18.31 3.37 7.07
CA ILE A 147 -17.18 2.52 7.45
C ILE A 147 -16.23 2.39 6.27
N LEU A 148 -14.96 2.76 6.48
CA LEU A 148 -13.86 2.54 5.53
C LEU A 148 -13.04 1.33 5.94
N VAL A 149 -12.88 0.40 5.00
CA VAL A 149 -12.09 -0.84 5.16
C VAL A 149 -10.91 -0.84 4.20
N SER A 150 -9.70 -0.95 4.73
CA SER A 150 -8.49 -1.13 3.91
C SER A 150 -8.26 -2.62 3.64
N ALA A 151 -8.48 -3.08 2.40
CA ALA A 151 -8.17 -4.45 1.97
C ALA A 151 -6.81 -4.47 1.25
N ALA A 152 -5.74 -4.59 2.02
CA ALA A 152 -4.37 -4.40 1.56
C ALA A 152 -3.73 -5.69 1.02
N LYS A 153 -2.70 -5.53 0.19
CA LYS A 153 -1.79 -6.58 -0.26
C LYS A 153 -0.43 -6.41 0.38
N LEU A 154 0.11 -7.45 1.02
CA LEU A 154 1.44 -7.40 1.61
C LEU A 154 2.51 -7.39 0.53
N LYS A 155 3.31 -6.31 0.46
CA LYS A 155 4.37 -6.16 -0.55
C LYS A 155 5.58 -5.40 0.00
N SER A 156 6.75 -5.71 -0.55
CA SER A 156 7.90 -4.81 -0.46
C SER A 156 7.65 -3.51 -1.22
N HIS A 157 8.41 -2.47 -0.92
CA HIS A 157 8.35 -1.18 -1.62
C HIS A 157 9.73 -0.55 -1.70
N GLN A 158 10.14 -0.13 -2.88
CA GLN A 158 11.49 0.36 -3.09
C GLN A 158 11.79 1.63 -2.27
N LEU A 159 10.86 2.59 -2.22
CA LEU A 159 11.01 3.82 -1.44
C LEU A 159 10.66 3.59 0.04
N MET A 160 9.51 3.00 0.35
CA MET A 160 8.95 2.92 1.70
C MET A 160 9.26 1.60 2.41
N LYS A 161 10.08 0.72 1.82
CA LYS A 161 10.43 -0.63 2.30
C LYS A 161 9.26 -1.60 2.28
N TYR A 162 8.15 -1.25 2.91
CA TYR A 162 6.95 -2.05 3.12
C TYR A 162 5.70 -1.35 2.59
N THR A 163 4.75 -2.12 2.09
CA THR A 163 3.40 -1.69 1.72
C THR A 163 2.39 -2.58 2.41
N GLY A 164 1.53 -1.95 3.21
CA GLY A 164 0.43 -2.58 3.92
C GLY A 164 -0.82 -1.74 3.91
N ALA A 165 -1.62 -1.84 4.96
CA ALA A 165 -2.93 -1.23 5.07
C ALA A 165 -2.87 0.32 5.11
N MET A 166 -1.91 0.91 5.84
CA MET A 166 -1.76 2.37 5.89
C MET A 166 -1.43 2.94 4.51
N LYS A 167 -0.43 2.37 3.81
CA LYS A 167 -0.06 2.87 2.48
C LYS A 167 -1.12 2.54 1.42
N ASN A 168 -1.93 1.52 1.61
CA ASN A 168 -3.04 1.21 0.72
C ASN A 168 -4.02 2.39 0.61
N LEU A 169 -4.30 3.11 1.70
CA LEU A 169 -5.21 4.25 1.70
C LEU A 169 -4.72 5.44 0.86
N PHE A 170 -3.45 5.46 0.44
CA PHE A 170 -2.96 6.44 -0.53
C PHE A 170 -3.73 6.40 -1.86
N GLY A 171 -4.35 5.27 -2.20
CA GLY A 171 -5.24 5.14 -3.36
C GLY A 171 -6.61 5.83 -3.20
N LEU A 172 -6.94 6.45 -2.06
CA LEU A 172 -8.08 7.37 -1.92
C LEU A 172 -7.84 8.66 -2.70
N MET A 173 -6.60 9.07 -2.89
CA MET A 173 -6.23 10.18 -3.77
C MET A 173 -6.32 9.76 -5.25
N ILE A 174 -6.73 10.68 -6.12
CA ILE A 174 -7.08 10.34 -7.51
C ILE A 174 -5.87 10.46 -8.44
N GLY A 175 -5.67 9.43 -9.25
CA GLY A 175 -4.80 9.42 -10.43
C GLY A 175 -3.37 9.90 -10.17
N LEU A 176 -2.90 10.83 -11.00
CA LEU A 176 -1.51 11.32 -11.00
C LEU A 176 -1.14 12.22 -9.83
N GLU A 177 -2.11 12.69 -9.04
CA GLU A 177 -1.79 13.46 -7.82
C GLU A 177 -0.88 12.69 -6.85
N LYS A 178 -1.02 11.38 -6.84
CA LYS A 178 -0.10 10.49 -6.09
C LYS A 178 1.35 10.66 -6.51
N ALA A 179 1.61 10.83 -7.80
CA ALA A 179 2.96 11.06 -8.29
C ALA A 179 3.50 12.44 -7.86
N GLN A 180 2.63 13.46 -7.83
CA GLN A 180 2.99 14.80 -7.34
C GLN A 180 3.32 14.82 -5.85
N CYS A 181 2.68 13.95 -5.04
CA CYS A 181 3.06 13.79 -3.63
C CYS A 181 4.50 13.29 -3.46
N HIS A 182 4.99 12.43 -4.36
CA HIS A 182 6.41 12.02 -4.36
C HIS A 182 7.36 13.16 -4.73
N TYR A 183 6.90 14.15 -5.49
CA TYR A 183 7.67 15.37 -5.75
C TYR A 183 7.70 16.28 -4.53
N ARG A 184 6.53 16.50 -3.92
CA ARG A 184 6.37 17.39 -2.76
C ARG A 184 7.04 16.85 -1.50
N PHE A 185 7.02 15.54 -1.29
CA PHE A 185 7.58 14.83 -0.13
C PHE A 185 8.64 13.84 -0.62
N SER A 186 9.82 14.35 -0.94
CA SER A 186 10.84 13.62 -1.70
C SER A 186 11.69 12.67 -0.86
N THR A 187 11.69 12.81 0.46
CA THR A 187 12.41 11.91 1.36
C THR A 187 11.49 10.81 1.91
N GLN A 188 12.07 9.67 2.29
CA GLN A 188 11.31 8.58 2.93
C GLN A 188 10.58 9.08 4.18
N ARG A 189 11.25 9.92 4.99
CA ARG A 189 10.71 10.48 6.22
C ARG A 189 9.51 11.38 5.92
N GLU A 190 9.66 12.36 5.04
CA GLU A 190 8.56 13.28 4.71
C GLU A 190 7.36 12.55 4.12
N PHE A 191 7.63 11.58 3.25
CA PHE A 191 6.55 10.77 2.66
C PHE A 191 5.89 9.85 3.70
N GLY A 192 6.65 9.34 4.68
CA GLY A 192 6.11 8.59 5.81
C GLY A 192 5.20 9.43 6.70
N GLU A 193 5.66 10.63 7.08
CA GLU A 193 4.88 11.62 7.85
C GLU A 193 3.60 12.03 7.10
N PHE A 194 3.69 12.25 5.78
CA PHE A 194 2.53 12.51 4.92
C PHE A 194 1.53 11.34 4.89
N LEU A 195 2.01 10.09 4.83
CA LEU A 195 1.13 8.91 4.87
C LEU A 195 0.43 8.77 6.23
N THR A 196 1.08 9.16 7.34
CA THR A 196 0.42 9.23 8.65
C THR A 196 -0.70 10.26 8.64
N ASP A 197 -0.46 11.47 8.13
CA ASP A 197 -1.49 12.50 7.99
C ASP A 197 -2.67 12.05 7.13
N LEU A 198 -2.39 11.38 6.00
CA LEU A 198 -3.41 10.84 5.11
C LEU A 198 -4.30 9.82 5.85
N ASN A 199 -3.70 8.95 6.65
CA ASN A 199 -4.45 7.97 7.44
C ASN A 199 -5.26 8.62 8.56
N LEU A 200 -4.77 9.72 9.17
CA LEU A 200 -5.53 10.54 10.11
C LEU A 200 -6.77 11.17 9.46
N ALA A 201 -6.65 11.64 8.22
CA ALA A 201 -7.77 12.15 7.45
C ALA A 201 -8.76 11.05 7.04
N ALA A 202 -8.24 9.89 6.61
CA ALA A 202 -9.06 8.78 6.09
C ALA A 202 -9.83 8.04 7.19
N LYS A 203 -9.27 7.92 8.39
CA LYS A 203 -9.92 7.30 9.56
C LYS A 203 -10.49 5.90 9.26
N ALA A 204 -9.71 5.04 8.60
CA ALA A 204 -10.15 3.67 8.37
C ALA A 204 -10.43 2.96 9.69
N GLN A 205 -11.61 2.34 9.79
CA GLN A 205 -12.07 1.68 10.99
C GLN A 205 -11.78 0.19 11.02
N TYR A 206 -11.37 -0.39 9.89
CA TYR A 206 -10.98 -1.79 9.79
C TYR A 206 -9.96 -1.99 8.69
N ALA A 207 -9.09 -2.95 8.86
CA ALA A 207 -8.12 -3.31 7.85
C ALA A 207 -7.91 -4.82 7.78
N VAL A 208 -7.75 -5.32 6.56
CA VAL A 208 -7.45 -6.72 6.23
C VAL A 208 -6.20 -6.77 5.39
N MET A 209 -5.29 -7.70 5.71
CA MET A 209 -4.07 -7.96 4.96
C MET A 209 -4.19 -9.27 4.18
N ASP A 210 -4.13 -9.18 2.87
CA ASP A 210 -3.90 -10.31 1.99
C ASP A 210 -2.40 -10.61 1.96
N ALA A 211 -2.02 -11.65 2.70
CA ALA A 211 -0.68 -12.20 2.79
C ALA A 211 -0.66 -13.71 2.49
N ILE A 212 -1.58 -14.20 1.66
CA ILE A 212 -1.55 -15.58 1.15
C ILE A 212 -0.34 -15.74 0.22
N VAL A 213 -0.28 -14.94 -0.83
CA VAL A 213 0.91 -14.76 -1.66
C VAL A 213 1.26 -13.28 -1.67
N GLY A 214 2.37 -12.90 -1.09
CA GLY A 214 2.88 -11.53 -1.09
C GLY A 214 3.76 -11.22 -2.29
N MET A 215 4.36 -10.03 -2.30
CA MET A 215 5.38 -9.65 -3.28
C MET A 215 6.63 -9.17 -2.53
N ASP A 216 7.78 -9.73 -2.83
CA ASP A 216 9.03 -9.40 -2.16
C ASP A 216 10.11 -8.82 -3.09
N GLY A 217 11.26 -8.48 -2.49
CA GLY A 217 12.45 -8.04 -3.20
C GLY A 217 12.42 -6.60 -3.69
N PRO A 218 13.47 -6.15 -4.37
CA PRO A 218 13.68 -4.75 -4.74
C PRO A 218 12.78 -4.25 -5.88
N GLY A 219 11.93 -5.09 -6.43
CA GLY A 219 10.97 -4.75 -7.50
C GLY A 219 9.59 -4.34 -7.00
N GLY A 220 9.30 -4.49 -5.71
CA GLY A 220 8.00 -4.08 -5.16
C GLY A 220 7.76 -2.58 -5.25
N PRO A 221 6.48 -2.13 -5.34
CA PRO A 221 5.26 -2.93 -5.25
C PRO A 221 4.68 -3.43 -6.59
N GLY A 222 5.31 -3.18 -7.73
CA GLY A 222 4.73 -3.50 -9.04
C GLY A 222 5.57 -4.47 -9.89
N SER A 223 6.85 -4.68 -9.53
CA SER A 223 7.82 -5.45 -10.31
C SER A 223 8.64 -6.45 -9.47
N GLY A 224 8.24 -6.67 -8.20
CA GLY A 224 8.82 -7.70 -7.33
C GLY A 224 8.46 -9.11 -7.77
N ASP A 225 8.84 -10.09 -6.97
CA ASP A 225 8.52 -11.48 -7.23
C ASP A 225 7.45 -11.97 -6.24
N PRO A 226 6.50 -12.82 -6.69
CA PRO A 226 5.55 -13.48 -5.78
C PRO A 226 6.28 -14.34 -4.75
N ILE A 227 5.77 -14.34 -3.51
CA ILE A 227 6.25 -15.18 -2.42
C ILE A 227 5.07 -15.72 -1.62
N GLU A 228 5.03 -17.01 -1.40
CA GLU A 228 4.04 -17.67 -0.55
C GLU A 228 4.31 -17.31 0.91
N LEU A 229 3.33 -16.67 1.55
CA LEU A 229 3.37 -16.30 2.97
C LEU A 229 2.36 -17.12 3.78
N GLY A 230 1.24 -17.52 3.17
CA GLY A 230 0.30 -18.49 3.71
C GLY A 230 -0.55 -18.00 4.87
N PHE A 231 -0.79 -16.69 5.00
CA PHE A 231 -1.65 -16.16 6.06
C PHE A 231 -2.50 -14.97 5.61
N MET A 232 -3.49 -14.66 6.40
CA MET A 232 -4.27 -13.43 6.37
C MET A 232 -4.27 -12.80 7.76
N ALA A 233 -4.49 -11.49 7.83
CA ALA A 233 -4.58 -10.78 9.10
C ALA A 233 -5.65 -9.69 9.05
N ALA A 234 -6.21 -9.34 10.23
CA ALA A 234 -7.16 -8.25 10.35
C ALA A 234 -7.07 -7.54 11.70
N SER A 235 -7.46 -6.27 11.72
CA SER A 235 -7.53 -5.45 12.93
C SER A 235 -8.44 -4.24 12.69
N ASP A 236 -9.03 -3.72 13.76
CA ASP A 236 -9.67 -2.40 13.82
C ASP A 236 -8.65 -1.25 13.97
N ASN A 237 -7.37 -1.59 14.15
CA ASN A 237 -6.27 -0.65 14.26
C ASN A 237 -5.27 -0.86 13.10
N ILE A 238 -5.26 0.08 12.18
CA ILE A 238 -4.46 0.00 10.95
C ILE A 238 -2.95 -0.02 11.21
N LEU A 239 -2.47 0.71 12.24
CA LEU A 239 -1.06 0.73 12.64
C LEU A 239 -0.65 -0.62 13.24
N ALA A 240 -1.47 -1.18 14.14
CA ALA A 240 -1.20 -2.47 14.76
C ALA A 240 -1.13 -3.59 13.72
N LEU A 241 -2.04 -3.59 12.74
CA LEU A 241 -2.03 -4.55 11.64
C LEU A 241 -0.72 -4.49 10.86
N ASP A 242 -0.33 -3.29 10.40
CA ASP A 242 0.91 -3.13 9.62
C ASP A 242 2.17 -3.41 10.45
N TRP A 243 2.14 -3.10 11.75
CA TRP A 243 3.22 -3.40 12.69
C TRP A 243 3.48 -4.91 12.77
N VAL A 244 2.45 -5.71 13.02
CA VAL A 244 2.55 -7.16 13.09
C VAL A 244 2.93 -7.74 11.71
N CYS A 245 2.23 -7.35 10.65
CA CYS A 245 2.48 -7.90 9.31
C CYS A 245 3.90 -7.59 8.79
N SER A 246 4.42 -6.39 9.06
CA SER A 246 5.80 -6.06 8.70
C SER A 246 6.82 -6.86 9.50
N SER A 247 6.56 -7.11 10.79
CA SER A 247 7.40 -7.97 11.65
C SER A 247 7.43 -9.41 11.18
N LEU A 248 6.28 -9.98 10.78
CA LEU A 248 6.15 -11.34 10.28
C LEU A 248 7.03 -11.63 9.06
N VAL A 249 7.31 -10.61 8.24
CA VAL A 249 8.17 -10.73 7.05
C VAL A 249 9.58 -10.18 7.27
N GLY A 250 9.98 -9.98 8.54
CA GLY A 250 11.36 -9.68 8.93
C GLY A 250 11.77 -8.21 8.89
N TYR A 251 10.84 -7.27 8.70
CA TYR A 251 11.13 -5.85 8.95
C TYR A 251 11.14 -5.56 10.45
N LYS A 252 11.98 -4.63 10.86
CA LYS A 252 11.78 -3.90 12.13
C LYS A 252 10.74 -2.80 11.83
N PRO A 253 9.55 -2.80 12.44
CA PRO A 253 8.50 -1.84 12.09
C PRO A 253 8.96 -0.38 12.22
N GLN A 254 9.83 -0.08 13.21
CA GLN A 254 10.43 1.23 13.41
C GLN A 254 11.33 1.69 12.24
N ALA A 255 11.77 0.76 11.38
CA ALA A 255 12.53 1.09 10.18
C ALA A 255 11.62 1.47 9.00
N VAL A 256 10.30 1.34 9.14
CA VAL A 256 9.29 1.76 8.16
C VAL A 256 8.74 3.12 8.58
N GLU A 257 9.03 4.15 7.81
CA GLU A 257 8.87 5.55 8.22
C GLU A 257 7.45 5.93 8.67
N ASN A 258 6.41 5.50 7.96
CA ASN A 258 5.02 5.79 8.34
C ASN A 258 4.58 5.04 9.61
N LEU A 259 5.11 3.84 9.87
CA LEU A 259 4.81 3.10 11.09
C LEU A 259 5.52 3.74 12.30
N ARG A 260 6.78 4.16 12.08
CA ARG A 260 7.56 4.86 13.10
C ARG A 260 6.89 6.19 13.47
N ASP A 261 6.59 7.06 12.49
CA ASP A 261 5.97 8.37 12.73
C ASP A 261 4.61 8.24 13.43
N ALA A 262 3.78 7.27 13.00
CA ALA A 262 2.48 7.03 13.61
C ALA A 262 2.60 6.62 15.09
N LEU A 263 3.55 5.75 15.43
CA LEU A 263 3.81 5.34 16.81
C LEU A 263 4.39 6.49 17.65
N GLU A 264 5.40 7.22 17.12
CA GLU A 264 6.00 8.38 17.81
C GLU A 264 4.96 9.48 18.10
N ARG A 265 4.00 9.67 17.21
CA ARG A 265 2.88 10.62 17.39
C ARG A 265 1.76 10.07 18.25
N LYS A 266 1.82 8.82 18.67
CA LYS A 266 0.81 8.15 19.49
C LYS A 266 -0.60 8.29 18.91
N VAL A 267 -0.74 8.05 17.60
CA VAL A 267 -2.03 8.29 16.93
C VAL A 267 -3.02 7.17 17.22
N TRP A 268 -2.59 5.90 17.08
CA TRP A 268 -3.42 4.71 17.25
C TRP A 268 -2.92 3.78 18.37
N LEU A 269 -1.65 3.93 18.75
CA LEU A 269 -0.99 3.17 19.81
C LEU A 269 -0.07 4.09 20.59
N ASP A 270 -0.01 3.93 21.91
CA ASP A 270 1.03 4.56 22.76
C ASP A 270 2.33 3.76 22.72
N SER A 271 2.22 2.44 22.62
CA SER A 271 3.34 1.49 22.55
C SER A 271 2.93 0.25 21.76
N ALA A 272 3.90 -0.36 21.11
CA ALA A 272 3.71 -1.65 20.42
C ALA A 272 3.34 -2.80 21.39
N ASP A 273 3.64 -2.67 22.68
CA ASP A 273 3.29 -3.65 23.71
C ASP A 273 1.77 -3.77 23.93
N GLN A 274 0.98 -2.81 23.45
CA GLN A 274 -0.47 -2.88 23.47
C GLN A 274 -1.04 -3.87 22.44
N ILE A 275 -0.22 -4.35 21.50
CA ILE A 275 -0.67 -5.25 20.43
C ILE A 275 -0.77 -6.67 20.98
N LYS A 276 -1.97 -7.26 20.88
CA LYS A 276 -2.24 -8.65 21.18
C LYS A 276 -2.55 -9.42 19.91
N ILE A 277 -1.77 -10.46 19.64
CA ILE A 277 -2.00 -11.36 18.51
C ILE A 277 -2.99 -12.45 18.95
N LEU A 278 -4.02 -12.68 18.11
CA LEU A 278 -5.07 -13.67 18.30
C LEU A 278 -5.13 -14.63 17.09
N GLY A 279 -5.62 -15.84 17.29
CA GLY A 279 -5.70 -16.88 16.27
C GLY A 279 -4.36 -17.59 16.07
N ALA A 280 -3.87 -17.68 14.84
CA ALA A 280 -2.57 -18.29 14.56
C ALA A 280 -1.44 -17.54 15.27
N SER A 281 -0.42 -18.24 15.71
CA SER A 281 0.71 -17.65 16.41
C SER A 281 1.62 -16.86 15.45
N PHE A 282 2.44 -15.96 16.01
CA PHE A 282 3.45 -15.22 15.24
C PHE A 282 4.40 -16.16 14.49
N ASP A 283 4.90 -17.19 15.16
CA ASP A 283 5.88 -18.13 14.60
C ASP A 283 5.30 -18.97 13.45
N GLU A 284 4.01 -19.32 13.51
CA GLU A 284 3.32 -20.04 12.43
C GLU A 284 3.14 -19.20 11.16
N CYS A 285 3.07 -17.88 11.29
CA CYS A 285 2.86 -16.93 10.17
C CYS A 285 4.17 -16.26 9.72
N ALA A 286 5.24 -16.32 10.53
CA ALA A 286 6.50 -15.66 10.22
C ALA A 286 7.19 -16.28 9.00
N ASN A 287 7.67 -15.43 8.07
CA ASN A 287 8.38 -15.87 6.87
C ASN A 287 9.78 -15.26 6.81
N LYS A 288 10.80 -16.08 7.09
CA LYS A 288 12.22 -15.68 7.08
C LYS A 288 12.81 -15.59 5.67
N ASN A 289 12.11 -16.07 4.65
CA ASN A 289 12.58 -16.08 3.26
C ASN A 289 12.19 -14.81 2.51
N PHE A 290 11.36 -13.95 3.10
CA PHE A 290 10.97 -12.68 2.49
C PHE A 290 12.18 -11.77 2.29
N ARG A 291 12.43 -11.36 1.06
CA ARG A 291 13.56 -10.51 0.70
C ARG A 291 13.22 -9.05 0.98
N ILE A 292 13.56 -8.58 2.16
CA ILE A 292 13.32 -7.19 2.59
C ILE A 292 14.13 -6.21 1.73
N VAL A 293 13.54 -5.02 1.48
CA VAL A 293 14.25 -3.89 0.89
C VAL A 293 15.03 -3.19 1.98
N LYS A 294 16.36 -3.25 1.90
CA LYS A 294 17.27 -2.56 2.83
C LYS A 294 17.61 -1.17 2.31
N ASP A 295 17.81 -0.22 3.21
CA ASP A 295 18.34 1.09 2.86
C ASP A 295 19.72 0.94 2.21
N GLY A 296 19.85 1.51 1.02
CA GLY A 296 21.12 1.43 0.29
C GLY A 296 22.13 2.52 0.68
N SER A 297 21.67 3.58 1.35
CA SER A 297 22.50 4.78 1.58
C SER A 297 22.31 5.44 2.95
N ALA A 298 21.15 5.26 3.61
CA ALA A 298 20.83 6.02 4.82
C ALA A 298 21.74 5.67 6.01
N ASP A 299 22.10 4.38 6.17
CA ASP A 299 22.94 3.96 7.30
C ASP A 299 24.42 4.35 7.12
N PHE A 300 24.89 4.44 5.87
CA PHE A 300 26.29 4.75 5.58
C PHE A 300 26.55 6.25 5.52
N SER A 301 25.60 7.06 5.03
CA SER A 301 25.76 8.52 4.98
C SER A 301 25.73 9.15 6.38
N ALA A 302 25.00 8.55 7.33
CA ALA A 302 24.98 9.00 8.72
C ALA A 302 26.32 8.80 9.46
N MET A 303 27.20 7.93 8.94
CA MET A 303 28.54 7.67 9.50
C MET A 303 29.64 8.52 8.84
N LEU A 304 29.32 9.26 7.77
CA LEU A 304 30.30 10.06 7.03
C LEU A 304 30.28 11.53 7.47
N PRO A 305 31.42 12.23 7.46
CA PRO A 305 31.46 13.68 7.66
C PRO A 305 30.55 14.40 6.65
N GLY A 306 29.82 15.44 7.07
CA GLY A 306 28.78 16.11 6.28
C GLY A 306 29.24 16.60 4.89
N TRP A 307 30.53 16.88 4.69
CA TRP A 307 31.07 17.27 3.38
C TRP A 307 31.14 16.11 2.37
N LEU A 308 31.10 14.83 2.83
CA LEU A 308 31.03 13.63 1.98
C LEU A 308 29.59 13.15 1.70
N ASP A 309 28.61 13.74 2.37
CA ASP A 309 27.21 13.30 2.25
C ASP A 309 26.69 13.40 0.80
N GLY A 310 27.06 14.45 0.08
CA GLY A 310 26.70 14.62 -1.34
C GLY A 310 27.30 13.54 -2.26
N LEU A 311 28.58 13.21 -2.02
CA LEU A 311 29.28 12.17 -2.79
C LEU A 311 28.74 10.77 -2.44
N ALA A 312 28.50 10.51 -1.16
CA ALA A 312 27.92 9.25 -0.70
C ALA A 312 26.51 9.04 -1.25
N LYS A 313 25.66 10.05 -1.20
CA LYS A 313 24.33 10.01 -1.82
C LYS A 313 24.42 9.70 -3.32
N PHE A 314 25.32 10.35 -4.03
CA PHE A 314 25.55 10.11 -5.46
C PHE A 314 25.95 8.65 -5.76
N VAL A 315 26.88 8.11 -4.98
CA VAL A 315 27.48 6.78 -5.19
C VAL A 315 26.51 5.66 -4.78
N PHE A 316 25.78 5.84 -3.67
CA PHE A 316 24.96 4.79 -3.08
C PHE A 316 23.48 4.86 -3.50
N THR A 317 23.00 5.98 -4.06
CA THR A 317 21.62 6.10 -4.50
C THR A 317 21.40 5.27 -5.77
N ARG A 318 20.33 4.46 -5.75
CA ARG A 318 19.93 3.69 -6.92
C ARG A 318 19.24 4.60 -7.93
N THR A 319 19.60 4.47 -9.21
CA THR A 319 18.96 5.19 -10.32
C THR A 319 18.21 4.24 -11.25
N PRO A 320 17.09 4.69 -11.85
CA PRO A 320 16.38 3.89 -12.83
C PRO A 320 17.19 3.77 -14.13
N HIS A 321 17.43 2.54 -14.54
CA HIS A 321 18.11 2.19 -15.80
C HIS A 321 17.12 1.52 -16.75
N PHE A 322 16.98 2.04 -17.96
CA PHE A 322 15.99 1.63 -18.96
C PHE A 322 16.56 0.58 -19.92
N HIS A 323 16.08 -0.67 -19.82
CA HIS A 323 16.44 -1.74 -20.74
C HIS A 323 15.62 -1.64 -22.03
N GLN A 324 16.23 -1.08 -23.06
CA GLN A 324 15.59 -0.80 -24.35
C GLN A 324 15.03 -2.07 -25.02
N SER A 325 15.67 -3.24 -24.84
CA SER A 325 15.20 -4.52 -25.41
C SER A 325 13.87 -4.99 -24.84
N LYS A 326 13.53 -4.59 -23.62
CA LYS A 326 12.27 -4.96 -22.92
C LYS A 326 11.18 -3.89 -23.04
N CYS A 327 11.50 -2.70 -23.54
CA CYS A 327 10.55 -1.60 -23.62
C CYS A 327 9.54 -1.82 -24.74
N VAL A 328 8.25 -1.89 -24.39
CA VAL A 328 7.11 -2.03 -25.32
C VAL A 328 6.44 -0.70 -25.68
N LYS A 329 7.08 0.42 -25.40
CA LYS A 329 6.64 1.78 -25.77
C LYS A 329 5.28 2.20 -25.20
N CYS A 330 4.85 1.65 -24.08
CA CYS A 330 3.51 1.95 -23.51
C CYS A 330 3.40 3.34 -22.88
N GLY A 331 4.47 4.11 -22.70
CA GLY A 331 4.48 5.49 -22.21
C GLY A 331 4.17 5.69 -20.72
N ARG A 332 3.75 4.67 -19.97
CA ARG A 332 3.33 4.81 -18.56
C ARG A 332 4.39 5.42 -17.65
N CYS A 333 5.67 5.07 -17.87
CA CYS A 333 6.79 5.61 -17.08
C CYS A 333 7.01 7.11 -17.33
N ALA A 334 6.74 7.60 -18.53
CA ALA A 334 6.78 9.04 -18.85
C ALA A 334 5.60 9.77 -18.18
N GLN A 335 4.39 9.21 -18.27
CA GLN A 335 3.19 9.78 -17.67
C GLN A 335 3.28 9.92 -16.16
N ILE A 336 3.86 8.91 -15.46
CA ILE A 336 3.92 8.90 -14.00
C ILE A 336 5.10 9.68 -13.43
N CYS A 337 6.07 10.10 -14.25
CA CYS A 337 7.26 10.79 -13.76
C CYS A 337 6.93 12.20 -13.25
N PRO A 338 6.98 12.48 -11.94
CA PRO A 338 6.59 13.78 -11.40
C PRO A 338 7.61 14.89 -11.72
N ALA A 339 8.85 14.52 -12.08
CA ALA A 339 9.90 15.44 -12.52
C ALA A 339 9.93 15.63 -14.05
N HIS A 340 9.06 14.92 -14.80
CA HIS A 340 8.96 14.99 -16.27
C HIS A 340 10.30 14.76 -17.01
N ILE A 341 11.16 13.89 -16.48
CA ILE A 341 12.49 13.58 -17.03
C ILE A 341 12.54 12.21 -17.71
N VAL A 342 11.42 11.56 -17.86
CA VAL A 342 11.30 10.31 -18.64
C VAL A 342 10.55 10.65 -19.93
N GLU A 343 11.21 10.45 -21.06
CA GLU A 343 10.67 10.75 -22.38
C GLU A 343 10.66 9.52 -23.29
N MET A 344 9.73 9.54 -24.24
CA MET A 344 9.60 8.51 -25.29
C MET A 344 10.44 8.89 -26.53
N SER A 345 11.69 9.35 -26.31
CA SER A 345 12.59 9.91 -27.33
C SER A 345 13.81 9.01 -27.63
N GLY A 346 13.95 7.87 -26.96
CA GLY A 346 15.00 6.89 -27.24
C GLY A 346 14.88 6.21 -28.59
N LYS A 347 15.87 5.36 -28.92
CA LYS A 347 15.87 4.58 -30.17
C LYS A 347 14.51 3.93 -30.39
N ASP A 348 13.95 4.11 -31.58
CA ASP A 348 12.63 3.61 -31.97
C ASP A 348 11.46 4.13 -31.10
N GLY A 349 11.56 5.30 -30.47
CA GLY A 349 10.52 5.86 -29.59
C GLY A 349 10.38 5.14 -28.26
N LYS A 350 11.43 4.57 -27.73
CA LYS A 350 11.44 3.91 -26.42
C LYS A 350 11.73 4.89 -25.29
N ALA A 351 11.36 4.52 -24.08
CA ALA A 351 11.54 5.36 -22.91
C ALA A 351 13.03 5.53 -22.55
N VAL A 352 13.41 6.78 -22.24
CA VAL A 352 14.75 7.15 -21.75
C VAL A 352 14.64 8.15 -20.60
N LEU A 353 15.69 8.21 -19.78
CA LEU A 353 15.87 9.23 -18.77
C LEU A 353 16.71 10.37 -19.37
N THR A 354 16.13 11.57 -19.48
CA THR A 354 16.79 12.70 -20.16
C THR A 354 17.70 13.51 -19.25
N ASP A 355 17.35 13.63 -17.97
CA ASP A 355 18.13 14.38 -16.97
C ASP A 355 18.16 13.63 -15.62
N TRP A 356 19.17 12.80 -15.43
CA TRP A 356 19.31 12.03 -14.20
C TRP A 356 19.55 12.90 -12.95
N LYS A 357 20.07 14.12 -13.09
CA LYS A 357 20.33 15.06 -11.97
C LYS A 357 19.05 15.57 -11.34
N LYS A 358 17.97 15.63 -12.12
CA LYS A 358 16.63 16.01 -11.65
C LYS A 358 15.83 14.82 -11.15
N CYS A 359 16.40 13.60 -11.15
CA CYS A 359 15.68 12.41 -10.69
C CYS A 359 15.45 12.46 -9.17
N LEU A 360 14.17 12.37 -8.77
CA LEU A 360 13.76 12.36 -7.36
C LEU A 360 13.99 11.02 -6.66
N HIS A 361 14.41 9.99 -7.39
CA HIS A 361 14.56 8.63 -6.90
C HIS A 361 13.30 8.07 -6.23
N CYS A 362 12.11 8.52 -6.67
CA CYS A 362 10.82 8.05 -6.19
C CYS A 362 10.45 6.65 -6.70
N PHE A 363 11.13 6.19 -7.76
CA PHE A 363 10.96 4.87 -8.40
C PHE A 363 9.61 4.60 -9.03
N CYS A 364 8.69 5.56 -9.12
CA CYS A 364 7.37 5.39 -9.74
C CYS A 364 7.46 4.82 -11.17
N CYS A 365 8.45 5.25 -11.97
CA CYS A 365 8.67 4.71 -13.31
C CYS A 365 9.04 3.21 -13.32
N HIS A 366 9.82 2.78 -12.33
CA HIS A 366 10.18 1.38 -12.14
C HIS A 366 8.96 0.53 -11.73
N GLU A 367 8.16 1.03 -10.78
CA GLU A 367 6.99 0.35 -10.23
C GLU A 367 5.90 0.13 -11.28
N ILE A 368 5.67 1.13 -12.17
CA ILE A 368 4.59 1.09 -13.16
C ILE A 368 4.94 0.28 -14.41
N CYS A 369 6.19 -0.14 -14.60
CA CYS A 369 6.63 -0.77 -15.84
C CYS A 369 6.08 -2.21 -15.97
N PRO A 370 5.15 -2.51 -16.92
CA PRO A 370 4.54 -3.82 -17.03
C PRO A 370 5.53 -4.91 -17.49
N GLN A 371 6.62 -4.53 -18.16
CA GLN A 371 7.62 -5.43 -18.70
C GLN A 371 8.87 -5.56 -17.83
N LYS A 372 8.86 -4.99 -16.60
CA LYS A 372 10.05 -4.93 -15.75
C LYS A 372 11.30 -4.42 -16.53
N ALA A 373 11.07 -3.48 -17.48
CA ALA A 373 12.09 -2.94 -18.36
C ALA A 373 12.95 -1.86 -17.68
N ILE A 374 12.56 -1.39 -16.50
CA ILE A 374 13.31 -0.38 -15.74
C ILE A 374 13.88 -1.06 -14.51
N ARG A 375 15.20 -1.11 -14.40
CA ARG A 375 15.90 -1.69 -13.24
C ARG A 375 16.60 -0.59 -12.45
N LEU A 376 16.72 -0.79 -11.16
CA LEU A 376 17.44 0.13 -10.27
C LEU A 376 18.90 -0.33 -10.16
N ARG A 377 19.83 0.54 -10.52
CA ARG A 377 21.28 0.27 -10.43
C ARG A 377 21.96 1.33 -9.59
N ARG A 378 23.04 0.97 -8.90
CA ARG A 378 23.98 1.91 -8.31
C ARG A 378 24.96 2.36 -9.40
N PHE A 379 25.53 3.56 -9.24
CA PHE A 379 26.52 4.08 -10.20
C PHE A 379 27.86 3.32 -10.18
N ILE A 380 28.16 2.59 -9.12
CA ILE A 380 29.37 1.76 -9.06
C ILE A 380 29.07 0.43 -9.75
N HIS A 381 29.76 0.19 -10.83
CA HIS A 381 29.87 -1.09 -11.53
C HIS A 381 31.06 -1.86 -11.02
#